data_0d62f92907454bc2a9760b12b4889f41
#
_entry.id   0d62f92907454bc2a9760b12b4889f41
#
_cell.length_a   1.000
_cell.length_b   1.000
_cell.length_c   1.000
_cell.angle_alpha   90.00
_cell.angle_beta   90.00
_cell.angle_gamma   90.00
#
_symmetry.space_group_name_H-M   'P 1'
#
loop_
_entity.id
_entity.type
_entity.pdbx_description
1 polymer ?
#
loop_
_entity_poly.entity_id
_entity_poly.type
_entity_poly.pdbx_seq_one_letter_code
_entity_poly.pdbx_strand_id
1 'polypeptide(L)'
;MKRSKPNIPPDLEFTEDLPALMAWAREEEMDIENKHFKDLTLSGLDFSHLSFRGSVFENCEFTDCRFEKADCRDLRFQSCNLSNNDFTDGYFNRCEFMSCKMVGVDFHQAQLENIRFSDSNFQYANFSKAKLKVLEISQCDFSHTTVSE
;
A
#
# COMPACT_ATOMS: atom_id res chain seq x y z
N MET A 1 -8.76 2.70 -20.81
CA MET A 1 -7.86 3.80 -20.43
C MET A 1 -6.55 3.24 -19.92
N LYS A 2 -5.46 3.81 -20.36
CA LYS A 2 -4.13 3.31 -19.97
C LYS A 2 -3.75 3.80 -18.58
N ARG A 3 -3.24 2.88 -17.77
CA ARG A 3 -2.80 3.18 -16.41
C ARG A 3 -1.51 4.01 -16.41
N SER A 4 -1.44 5.01 -15.54
CA SER A 4 -0.20 5.72 -15.25
C SER A 4 0.64 4.89 -14.27
N LYS A 5 1.92 4.74 -14.57
CA LYS A 5 2.84 3.94 -13.75
C LYS A 5 3.44 4.76 -12.62
N PRO A 6 3.89 4.11 -11.55
CA PRO A 6 4.57 4.83 -10.46
C PRO A 6 5.79 5.58 -10.95
N ASN A 7 5.96 6.80 -10.44
CA ASN A 7 7.17 7.57 -10.65
C ASN A 7 8.11 7.33 -9.46
N ILE A 8 8.97 6.32 -9.59
CA ILE A 8 9.90 5.93 -8.54
C ILE A 8 11.32 6.25 -9.02
N PRO A 9 12.06 7.10 -8.30
CA PRO A 9 13.44 7.42 -8.69
C PRO A 9 14.35 6.19 -8.67
N PRO A 10 15.38 6.14 -9.51
CA PRO A 10 16.31 5.00 -9.52
C PRO A 10 17.19 4.91 -8.27
N ASP A 11 17.44 6.04 -7.62
CA ASP A 11 18.33 6.12 -6.46
C ASP A 11 17.51 6.31 -5.18
N LEU A 12 17.05 5.20 -4.61
CA LEU A 12 16.30 5.23 -3.35
C LEU A 12 17.25 5.08 -2.17
N GLU A 13 16.96 5.80 -1.09
CA GLU A 13 17.69 5.65 0.16
C GLU A 13 17.13 4.46 0.96
N PHE A 14 17.99 3.50 1.29
CA PHE A 14 17.61 2.40 2.16
C PHE A 14 17.39 2.91 3.58
N THR A 15 16.24 2.55 4.16
CA THR A 15 15.86 3.02 5.50
C THR A 15 15.46 1.82 6.34
N GLU A 16 16.12 1.64 7.48
CA GLU A 16 15.85 0.54 8.39
C GLU A 16 14.92 0.93 9.54
N ASP A 17 15.06 2.16 10.04
CA ASP A 17 14.26 2.64 11.15
C ASP A 17 13.03 3.41 10.66
N LEU A 18 12.04 2.66 10.19
CA LEU A 18 10.80 3.25 9.71
C LEU A 18 10.01 3.93 10.85
N PRO A 19 9.92 3.38 12.07
CA PRO A 19 9.22 4.09 13.14
C PRO A 19 9.77 5.48 13.44
N ALA A 20 11.09 5.64 13.44
CA ALA A 20 11.70 6.97 13.64
C ALA A 20 11.35 7.94 12.51
N LEU A 21 11.37 7.44 11.28
CA LEU A 21 11.01 8.24 10.09
C LEU A 21 9.54 8.67 10.15
N MET A 22 8.65 7.78 10.59
CA MET A 22 7.24 8.09 10.75
C MET A 22 7.02 9.18 11.82
N ALA A 23 7.72 9.07 12.94
CA ALA A 23 7.63 10.08 14.00
C ALA A 23 8.09 11.45 13.49
N TRP A 24 9.20 11.48 12.75
CA TRP A 24 9.69 12.70 12.12
C TRP A 24 8.66 13.30 11.15
N ALA A 25 8.08 12.46 10.30
CA ALA A 25 7.11 12.91 9.31
C ALA A 25 5.87 13.54 9.96
N ARG A 26 5.40 12.96 11.07
CA ARG A 26 4.25 13.51 11.80
C ARG A 26 4.60 14.84 12.48
N GLU A 27 5.76 14.93 13.11
CA GLU A 27 6.19 16.13 13.82
C GLU A 27 6.40 17.30 12.86
N GLU A 28 7.06 17.03 11.74
CA GLU A 28 7.39 18.07 10.75
C GLU A 28 6.30 18.30 9.70
N GLU A 29 5.23 17.49 9.73
CA GLU A 29 4.16 17.53 8.72
C GLU A 29 4.71 17.36 7.30
N MET A 30 5.59 16.39 7.12
CA MET A 30 6.27 16.14 5.85
C MET A 30 5.91 14.78 5.27
N ASP A 31 5.99 14.67 3.95
CA ASP A 31 5.86 13.40 3.27
C ASP A 31 7.11 12.55 3.45
N ILE A 32 6.93 11.24 3.44
CA ILE A 32 8.05 10.29 3.39
C ILE A 32 8.30 10.01 1.91
N GLU A 33 9.47 10.37 1.40
CA GLU A 33 9.76 10.33 -0.02
C GLU A 33 11.03 9.56 -0.34
N ASN A 34 11.00 8.84 -1.48
CA ASN A 34 12.17 8.27 -2.14
C ASN A 34 12.97 7.32 -1.25
N LYS A 35 12.27 6.45 -0.52
CA LYS A 35 12.89 5.48 0.38
C LYS A 35 12.72 4.06 -0.14
N HIS A 36 13.66 3.20 0.20
CA HIS A 36 13.57 1.78 -0.02
C HIS A 36 13.55 1.07 1.33
N PHE A 37 12.41 0.46 1.64
CA PHE A 37 12.22 -0.32 2.86
C PHE A 37 12.32 -1.79 2.47
N LYS A 38 13.34 -2.49 2.97
CA LYS A 38 13.59 -3.87 2.57
C LYS A 38 13.78 -4.77 3.78
N ASP A 39 13.19 -5.96 3.71
CA ASP A 39 13.35 -7.03 4.70
C ASP A 39 12.94 -6.59 6.13
N LEU A 40 11.94 -5.72 6.24
CA LEU A 40 11.47 -5.23 7.53
C LEU A 40 10.28 -6.05 8.02
N THR A 41 10.27 -6.34 9.32
CA THR A 41 9.12 -6.90 10.00
C THR A 41 8.53 -5.80 10.88
N LEU A 42 7.31 -5.38 10.54
CA LEU A 42 6.66 -4.22 11.14
C LEU A 42 5.40 -4.68 11.86
N SER A 43 5.28 -4.36 13.14
CA SER A 43 4.15 -4.81 13.96
C SER A 43 3.56 -3.66 14.77
N GLY A 44 2.23 -3.55 14.71
CA GLY A 44 1.49 -2.57 15.51
C GLY A 44 1.77 -1.13 15.18
N LEU A 45 2.23 -0.82 13.96
CA LEU A 45 2.56 0.55 13.57
C LEU A 45 1.32 1.27 13.03
N ASP A 46 1.23 2.55 13.35
CA ASP A 46 0.15 3.41 12.90
C ASP A 46 0.64 4.31 11.76
N PHE A 47 0.27 3.94 10.53
CA PHE A 47 0.55 4.71 9.32
C PHE A 47 -0.58 5.68 8.98
N SER A 48 -1.59 5.80 9.83
CA SER A 48 -2.77 6.61 9.50
C SER A 48 -2.40 8.07 9.25
N HIS A 49 -3.02 8.65 8.23
CA HIS A 49 -2.82 10.04 7.83
C HIS A 49 -1.40 10.39 7.36
N LEU A 50 -0.50 9.41 7.24
CA LEU A 50 0.83 9.65 6.69
C LEU A 50 0.79 9.68 5.17
N SER A 51 1.72 10.39 4.57
CA SER A 51 1.87 10.48 3.13
C SER A 51 3.20 9.90 2.69
N PHE A 52 3.13 8.93 1.76
CA PHE A 52 4.30 8.28 1.18
C PHE A 52 4.35 8.56 -0.32
N ARG A 53 5.54 8.86 -0.84
CA ARG A 53 5.74 9.13 -2.26
C ARG A 53 7.03 8.50 -2.78
N GLY A 54 6.95 7.96 -4.00
CA GLY A 54 8.13 7.55 -4.76
C GLY A 54 8.99 6.49 -4.08
N SER A 55 8.37 5.57 -3.35
CA SER A 55 9.09 4.62 -2.50
C SER A 55 8.75 3.17 -2.82
N VAL A 56 9.60 2.26 -2.37
CA VAL A 56 9.43 0.83 -2.53
C VAL A 56 9.47 0.14 -1.18
N PHE A 57 8.49 -0.74 -0.94
CA PHE A 57 8.50 -1.70 0.15
C PHE A 57 8.78 -3.07 -0.46
N GLU A 58 9.90 -3.67 -0.12
CA GLU A 58 10.32 -4.97 -0.65
C GLU A 58 10.49 -5.99 0.45
N ASN A 59 9.82 -7.13 0.32
CA ASN A 59 9.93 -8.24 1.28
C ASN A 59 9.70 -7.79 2.72
N CYS A 60 8.66 -6.97 2.92
CA CYS A 60 8.28 -6.47 4.24
C CYS A 60 7.05 -7.20 4.74
N GLU A 61 6.96 -7.40 6.05
CA GLU A 61 5.82 -8.01 6.70
C GLU A 61 5.17 -7.00 7.64
N PHE A 62 3.87 -6.77 7.45
CA PHE A 62 3.08 -5.82 8.23
C PHE A 62 2.05 -6.59 9.04
N THR A 63 2.16 -6.57 10.37
CA THR A 63 1.22 -7.25 11.28
C THR A 63 0.51 -6.20 12.14
N ASP A 64 -0.81 -6.22 12.13
CA ASP A 64 -1.64 -5.31 12.93
C ASP A 64 -1.27 -3.84 12.73
N CYS A 65 -0.98 -3.47 11.48
CA CYS A 65 -0.69 -2.09 11.11
C CYS A 65 -1.96 -1.39 10.61
N ARG A 66 -2.04 -0.09 10.86
CA ARG A 66 -3.18 0.73 10.45
C ARG A 66 -2.75 1.73 9.41
N PHE A 67 -3.46 1.74 8.28
CA PHE A 67 -3.21 2.66 7.16
C PHE A 67 -4.44 3.53 6.88
N GLU A 68 -5.32 3.71 7.85
CA GLU A 68 -6.53 4.51 7.65
C GLU A 68 -6.17 5.92 7.18
N LYS A 69 -6.78 6.34 6.09
CA LYS A 69 -6.55 7.66 5.48
C LYS A 69 -5.09 7.94 5.13
N ALA A 70 -4.28 6.91 4.94
CA ALA A 70 -2.94 7.08 4.41
C ALA A 70 -3.02 7.57 2.97
N ASP A 71 -2.09 8.44 2.58
CA ASP A 71 -1.98 8.97 1.22
C ASP A 71 -0.75 8.38 0.57
N CYS A 72 -0.97 7.47 -0.40
CA CYS A 72 0.09 6.69 -1.02
C CYS A 72 0.15 6.97 -2.51
N ARG A 73 1.22 7.59 -2.96
CA ARG A 73 1.42 7.91 -4.37
C ARG A 73 2.78 7.43 -4.85
N ASP A 74 2.78 6.84 -6.03
CA ASP A 74 4.02 6.38 -6.65
C ASP A 74 4.76 5.38 -5.77
N LEU A 75 4.03 4.36 -5.29
CA LEU A 75 4.60 3.30 -4.44
C LEU A 75 4.57 1.96 -5.14
N ARG A 76 5.53 1.12 -4.80
CA ARG A 76 5.51 -0.30 -5.13
C ARG A 76 5.66 -1.12 -3.87
N PHE A 77 4.74 -2.05 -3.69
CA PHE A 77 4.84 -3.09 -2.67
C PHE A 77 5.19 -4.39 -3.39
N GLN A 78 6.36 -4.91 -3.15
CA GLN A 78 6.86 -6.10 -3.81
C GLN A 78 7.16 -7.19 -2.79
N SER A 79 6.57 -8.36 -2.96
CA SER A 79 6.79 -9.53 -2.09
C SER A 79 6.50 -9.22 -0.62
N CYS A 80 5.47 -8.43 -0.37
CA CYS A 80 5.10 -8.04 0.99
C CYS A 80 3.91 -8.84 1.49
N ASN A 81 3.84 -9.03 2.80
CA ASN A 81 2.66 -9.57 3.46
C ASN A 81 1.92 -8.43 4.16
N LEU A 82 0.75 -8.08 3.62
CA LEU A 82 -0.10 -7.01 4.12
C LEU A 82 -1.44 -7.55 4.63
N SER A 83 -1.54 -8.86 4.84
CA SER A 83 -2.80 -9.50 5.22
C SER A 83 -3.39 -8.90 6.50
N ASN A 84 -4.72 -8.76 6.51
CA ASN A 84 -5.51 -8.28 7.64
C ASN A 84 -5.21 -6.85 8.10
N ASN A 85 -4.47 -6.07 7.29
CA ASN A 85 -4.24 -4.67 7.63
C ASN A 85 -5.41 -3.80 7.14
N ASP A 86 -5.57 -2.65 7.79
CA ASP A 86 -6.69 -1.74 7.55
C ASP A 86 -6.26 -0.56 6.68
N PHE A 87 -6.80 -0.50 5.47
CA PHE A 87 -6.59 0.59 4.52
C PHE A 87 -7.86 1.44 4.32
N THR A 88 -8.77 1.42 5.28
CA THR A 88 -10.02 2.17 5.21
C THR A 88 -9.77 3.65 4.91
N ASP A 89 -10.52 4.19 3.95
CA ASP A 89 -10.43 5.59 3.51
C ASP A 89 -9.05 5.99 2.97
N GLY A 90 -8.21 5.02 2.64
CA GLY A 90 -6.88 5.29 2.07
C GLY A 90 -6.98 5.84 0.66
N TYR A 91 -5.97 6.60 0.26
CA TYR A 91 -5.83 7.10 -1.09
C TYR A 91 -4.57 6.52 -1.72
N PHE A 92 -4.74 5.85 -2.87
CA PHE A 92 -3.65 5.21 -3.59
C PHE A 92 -3.70 5.64 -5.04
N ASN A 93 -2.64 6.26 -5.54
CA ASN A 93 -2.54 6.65 -6.93
C ASN A 93 -1.18 6.30 -7.51
N ARG A 94 -1.18 5.66 -8.66
CA ARG A 94 0.03 5.16 -9.33
C ARG A 94 0.83 4.24 -8.40
N CYS A 95 0.16 3.21 -7.88
CA CYS A 95 0.78 2.23 -7.00
C CYS A 95 0.72 0.84 -7.61
N GLU A 96 1.68 0.00 -7.26
CA GLU A 96 1.73 -1.39 -7.69
C GLU A 96 1.88 -2.31 -6.49
N PHE A 97 1.10 -3.39 -6.48
CA PHE A 97 1.18 -4.45 -5.49
C PHE A 97 1.56 -5.72 -6.26
N MET A 98 2.78 -6.18 -6.12
CA MET A 98 3.35 -7.27 -6.90
C MET A 98 3.79 -8.40 -5.99
N SER A 99 3.28 -9.60 -6.24
CA SER A 99 3.62 -10.79 -5.45
C SER A 99 3.36 -10.60 -3.97
N CYS A 100 2.23 -9.97 -3.63
CA CYS A 100 1.88 -9.65 -2.26
C CYS A 100 0.82 -10.60 -1.71
N LYS A 101 0.87 -10.84 -0.41
CA LYS A 101 -0.18 -11.54 0.31
C LYS A 101 -1.07 -10.48 0.97
N MET A 102 -2.32 -10.42 0.50
CA MET A 102 -3.28 -9.39 0.91
C MET A 102 -4.57 -10.02 1.43
N VAL A 103 -4.47 -11.19 2.07
CA VAL A 103 -5.64 -11.93 2.57
C VAL A 103 -6.34 -11.15 3.67
N GLY A 104 -7.64 -10.90 3.50
CA GLY A 104 -8.44 -10.19 4.51
C GLY A 104 -8.11 -8.71 4.67
N VAL A 105 -7.41 -8.12 3.70
CA VAL A 105 -7.11 -6.69 3.74
C VAL A 105 -8.39 -5.87 3.59
N ASP A 106 -8.48 -4.76 4.31
CA ASP A 106 -9.67 -3.91 4.29
C ASP A 106 -9.42 -2.62 3.52
N PHE A 107 -10.02 -2.51 2.33
CA PHE A 107 -10.00 -1.30 1.49
C PHE A 107 -11.36 -0.57 1.51
N HIS A 108 -12.11 -0.69 2.59
CA HIS A 108 -13.40 -0.03 2.71
C HIS A 108 -13.28 1.48 2.45
N GLN A 109 -14.07 2.00 1.52
CA GLN A 109 -14.07 3.42 1.13
C GLN A 109 -12.72 3.96 0.64
N ALA A 110 -11.78 3.09 0.31
CA ALA A 110 -10.49 3.52 -0.24
C ALA A 110 -10.67 4.03 -1.68
N GLN A 111 -9.78 4.91 -2.10
CA GLN A 111 -9.70 5.38 -3.48
C GLN A 111 -8.46 4.78 -4.12
N LEU A 112 -8.66 3.97 -5.15
CA LEU A 112 -7.60 3.25 -5.83
C LEU A 112 -7.61 3.68 -7.30
N GLU A 113 -6.62 4.46 -7.71
CA GLU A 113 -6.53 4.98 -9.08
C GLU A 113 -5.15 4.67 -9.68
N ASN A 114 -5.13 4.22 -10.93
CA ASN A 114 -3.90 3.81 -11.61
C ASN A 114 -3.14 2.74 -10.81
N ILE A 115 -3.82 1.64 -10.53
CA ILE A 115 -3.29 0.59 -9.66
C ILE A 115 -3.02 -0.67 -10.46
N ARG A 116 -1.91 -1.33 -10.18
CA ARG A 116 -1.62 -2.66 -10.68
C ARG A 116 -1.59 -3.66 -9.53
N PHE A 117 -2.39 -4.71 -9.66
CA PHE A 117 -2.32 -5.89 -8.81
C PHE A 117 -1.81 -7.06 -9.66
N SER A 118 -0.68 -7.65 -9.29
CA SER A 118 -0.15 -8.79 -10.01
C SER A 118 0.39 -9.86 -9.07
N ASP A 119 0.14 -11.12 -9.42
CA ASP A 119 0.65 -12.29 -8.69
C ASP A 119 0.36 -12.21 -7.18
N SER A 120 -0.83 -11.76 -6.81
CA SER A 120 -1.16 -11.46 -5.42
C SER A 120 -2.43 -12.17 -4.97
N ASN A 121 -2.54 -12.41 -3.66
CA ASN A 121 -3.68 -13.09 -3.06
C ASN A 121 -4.52 -12.12 -2.24
N PHE A 122 -5.75 -11.87 -2.72
CA PHE A 122 -6.73 -10.97 -2.10
C PHE A 122 -7.94 -11.72 -1.53
N GLN A 123 -7.79 -13.01 -1.20
CA GLN A 123 -8.91 -13.76 -0.64
C GLN A 123 -9.45 -13.05 0.61
N TYR A 124 -10.76 -12.97 0.73
CA TYR A 124 -11.46 -12.33 1.85
C TYR A 124 -11.19 -10.82 2.00
N ALA A 125 -10.61 -10.17 1.00
CA ALA A 125 -10.43 -8.72 1.04
C ALA A 125 -11.77 -8.00 0.96
N ASN A 126 -11.85 -6.82 1.57
CA ASN A 126 -13.05 -5.97 1.56
C ASN A 126 -12.83 -4.73 0.70
N PHE A 127 -13.57 -4.62 -0.39
CA PHE A 127 -13.57 -3.45 -1.27
C PHE A 127 -14.89 -2.69 -1.23
N SER A 128 -15.66 -2.84 -0.14
CA SER A 128 -16.96 -2.17 -0.03
C SER A 128 -16.81 -0.66 -0.12
N LYS A 129 -17.61 -0.05 -0.98
CA LYS A 129 -17.61 1.40 -1.23
C LYS A 129 -16.27 1.96 -1.69
N ALA A 130 -15.34 1.11 -2.10
CA ALA A 130 -14.09 1.56 -2.67
C ALA A 130 -14.32 2.18 -4.05
N LYS A 131 -13.59 3.23 -4.36
CA LYS A 131 -13.62 3.86 -5.68
C LYS A 131 -12.43 3.34 -6.48
N LEU A 132 -12.74 2.57 -7.52
CA LEU A 132 -11.74 1.90 -8.34
C LEU A 132 -11.71 2.55 -9.73
N LYS A 133 -10.57 3.08 -10.11
CA LYS A 133 -10.41 3.76 -11.39
C LYS A 133 -9.08 3.39 -12.04
N VAL A 134 -9.14 2.87 -13.26
CA VAL A 134 -7.97 2.42 -14.03
C VAL A 134 -7.15 1.39 -13.27
N LEU A 135 -7.71 0.17 -13.20
CA LEU A 135 -7.03 -0.97 -12.59
C LEU A 135 -6.45 -1.88 -13.67
N GLU A 136 -5.30 -2.46 -13.36
CA GLU A 136 -4.65 -3.49 -14.16
C GLU A 136 -4.41 -4.69 -13.25
N ILE A 137 -5.04 -5.82 -13.58
CA ILE A 137 -5.03 -7.00 -12.72
C ILE A 137 -4.54 -8.21 -13.52
N SER A 138 -3.56 -8.94 -12.98
CA SER A 138 -3.09 -10.18 -13.58
C SER A 138 -2.68 -11.18 -12.51
N GLN A 139 -3.06 -12.46 -12.69
CA GLN A 139 -2.63 -13.57 -11.83
C GLN A 139 -2.96 -13.32 -10.34
N CYS A 140 -4.16 -12.85 -10.04
CA CYS A 140 -4.58 -12.59 -8.66
C CYS A 140 -5.77 -13.46 -8.27
N ASP A 141 -5.86 -13.79 -6.97
CA ASP A 141 -6.98 -14.53 -6.40
C ASP A 141 -7.86 -13.57 -5.61
N PHE A 142 -9.09 -13.35 -6.08
CA PHE A 142 -10.08 -12.50 -5.41
C PHE A 142 -11.25 -13.31 -4.85
N SER A 143 -11.03 -14.60 -4.54
CA SER A 143 -12.08 -15.44 -3.98
C SER A 143 -12.59 -14.87 -2.66
N HIS A 144 -13.89 -14.94 -2.43
CA HIS A 144 -14.54 -14.50 -1.18
C HIS A 144 -14.30 -13.04 -0.84
N THR A 145 -14.04 -12.21 -1.84
CA THR A 145 -13.94 -10.76 -1.62
C THR A 145 -15.33 -10.15 -1.50
N THR A 146 -15.41 -9.04 -0.78
CA THR A 146 -16.62 -8.24 -0.69
C THR A 146 -16.46 -7.01 -1.57
N VAL A 147 -17.41 -6.81 -2.49
CA VAL A 147 -17.46 -5.62 -3.35
C VAL A 147 -18.89 -5.12 -3.33
N SER A 148 -19.12 -3.92 -2.84
CA SER A 148 -20.44 -3.30 -2.82
C SER A 148 -20.31 -1.79 -3.01
N GLU A 149 -21.41 -1.19 -3.44
CA GLU A 149 -21.47 0.26 -3.64
C GLU A 149 -21.80 1.01 -2.36
#